data_a1c25862cb38c73de53eaf41f2ec2353
#
_entry.id   a1c25862cb38c73de53eaf41f2ec2353
#
_cell.length_a   1.000
_cell.length_b   1.000
_cell.length_c   1.000
_cell.angle_alpha   90.00
_cell.angle_beta   90.00
_cell.angle_gamma   90.00
#
_symmetry.space_group_name_H-M   'P 1'
#
loop_
_entity.id
_entity.type
_entity.pdbx_description
1 polymer ?
#
loop_
_entity_poly.entity_id
_entity_poly.type
_entity_poly.pdbx_seq_one_letter_code
_entity_poly.pdbx_strand_id
1 'polypeptide(L)'
;MVDTGALVKYYHPEIGSPRVIAMADDPSNVLFISRIGLVEIHSALARKVCTGELQVPAFQQALRRFYADLRRRKFRLIHSVSVHERQAIRLLTRKGPVFPLRTLDALQLSTALWLKSQQQLDHLLCADPRLCEAAQQEGLSVINPEEP
;
A
#
# COMPACT_ATOMS: atom_id res chain seq x y z
N MET A 1 3.06 1.24 -7.44
CA MET A 1 3.01 0.44 -6.18
C MET A 1 1.73 0.81 -5.45
N VAL A 2 1.10 -0.16 -4.78
CA VAL A 2 -0.15 0.05 -4.02
C VAL A 2 0.18 -0.05 -2.53
N ASP A 3 -0.15 0.98 -1.77
CA ASP A 3 -0.11 0.97 -0.31
C ASP A 3 -1.24 0.12 0.27
N THR A 4 -1.09 -0.34 1.50
CA THR A 4 -2.07 -1.21 2.16
C THR A 4 -3.44 -0.54 2.33
N GLY A 5 -3.48 0.77 2.64
CA GLY A 5 -4.74 1.51 2.74
C GLY A 5 -5.52 1.51 1.43
N ALA A 6 -4.84 1.71 0.30
CA ALA A 6 -5.44 1.62 -1.02
C ALA A 6 -5.77 0.15 -1.40
N LEU A 7 -4.92 -0.81 -1.02
CA LEU A 7 -5.15 -2.23 -1.30
C LEU A 7 -6.42 -2.76 -0.63
N VAL A 8 -6.70 -2.36 0.61
CA VAL A 8 -7.93 -2.75 1.34
C VAL A 8 -9.18 -2.34 0.58
N LYS A 9 -9.18 -1.17 -0.07
CA LYS A 9 -10.31 -0.65 -0.86
C LYS A 9 -10.67 -1.50 -2.08
N TYR A 10 -9.75 -2.34 -2.53
CA TYR A 10 -10.02 -3.32 -3.59
C TYR A 10 -10.85 -4.51 -3.07
N TYR A 11 -10.72 -4.85 -1.80
CA TYR A 11 -11.39 -6.01 -1.19
C TYR A 11 -12.57 -5.67 -0.28
N HIS A 12 -12.65 -4.43 0.17
CA HIS A 12 -13.72 -3.92 1.02
C HIS A 12 -14.19 -2.55 0.49
N PRO A 13 -15.48 -2.39 0.13
CA PRO A 13 -15.99 -1.15 -0.44
C PRO A 13 -15.85 0.03 0.52
N GLU A 14 -15.15 1.07 0.07
CA GLU A 14 -14.90 2.32 0.79
C GLU A 14 -14.84 3.49 -0.21
N ILE A 15 -14.72 4.72 0.30
CA ILE A 15 -14.41 5.89 -0.53
C ILE A 15 -13.13 5.59 -1.33
N GLY A 16 -13.15 5.85 -2.63
CA GLY A 16 -12.01 5.58 -3.51
C GLY A 16 -11.94 4.15 -4.08
N SER A 17 -12.76 3.20 -3.61
CA SER A 17 -12.77 1.83 -4.15
C SER A 17 -12.96 1.75 -5.67
N PRO A 18 -13.88 2.51 -6.29
CA PRO A 18 -14.06 2.45 -7.76
C PRO A 18 -12.77 2.78 -8.51
N ARG A 19 -12.00 3.77 -8.05
CA ARG A 19 -10.74 4.17 -8.67
C ARG A 19 -9.66 3.09 -8.50
N VAL A 20 -9.54 2.50 -7.31
CA VAL A 20 -8.60 1.40 -7.05
C VAL A 20 -8.94 0.19 -7.92
N ILE A 21 -10.23 -0.16 -8.04
CA ILE A 21 -10.70 -1.28 -8.85
C ILE A 21 -10.38 -1.02 -10.33
N ALA A 22 -10.70 0.16 -10.85
CA ALA A 22 -10.41 0.51 -12.24
C ALA A 22 -8.91 0.40 -12.56
N MET A 23 -8.04 0.89 -11.66
CA MET A 23 -6.59 0.78 -11.84
C MET A 23 -6.09 -0.66 -11.73
N ALA A 24 -6.67 -1.45 -10.82
CA ALA A 24 -6.25 -2.82 -10.60
C ALA A 24 -6.74 -3.80 -11.67
N ASP A 25 -7.85 -3.49 -12.33
CA ASP A 25 -8.44 -4.33 -13.37
C ASP A 25 -7.96 -3.93 -14.77
N ASP A 26 -7.27 -2.80 -14.92
CA ASP A 26 -6.64 -2.39 -16.17
C ASP A 26 -5.39 -3.27 -16.44
N PRO A 27 -5.39 -4.07 -17.52
CA PRO A 27 -4.29 -4.98 -17.85
C PRO A 27 -2.99 -4.26 -18.24
N SER A 28 -3.03 -2.97 -18.54
CA SER A 28 -1.84 -2.16 -18.83
C SER A 28 -1.04 -1.83 -17.56
N ASN A 29 -1.68 -1.93 -16.38
CA ASN A 29 -1.06 -1.61 -15.11
C ASN A 29 -0.33 -2.81 -14.49
N VAL A 30 0.90 -2.57 -14.06
CA VAL A 30 1.66 -3.52 -13.23
C VAL A 30 1.61 -3.05 -11.78
N LEU A 31 0.92 -3.80 -10.93
CA LEU A 31 0.71 -3.44 -9.54
C LEU A 31 1.71 -4.14 -8.61
N PHE A 32 2.50 -3.37 -7.90
CA PHE A 32 3.43 -3.86 -6.88
C PHE A 32 2.85 -3.64 -5.49
N ILE A 33 3.04 -4.62 -4.60
CA ILE A 33 2.79 -4.50 -3.16
C ILE A 33 4.05 -4.92 -2.39
N SER A 34 4.31 -4.30 -1.27
CA SER A 34 5.41 -4.69 -0.40
C SER A 34 5.08 -5.97 0.36
N ARG A 35 6.09 -6.75 0.76
CA ARG A 35 5.89 -7.92 1.62
C ARG A 35 5.27 -7.57 2.97
N ILE A 36 5.56 -6.40 3.51
CA ILE A 36 4.89 -5.88 4.72
C ILE A 36 3.40 -5.71 4.49
N GLY A 37 2.96 -5.29 3.29
CA GLY A 37 1.56 -5.19 2.92
C GLY A 37 0.78 -6.49 3.09
N LEU A 38 1.44 -7.67 3.02
CA LEU A 38 0.79 -8.94 3.33
C LEU A 38 0.33 -9.02 4.79
N VAL A 39 1.14 -8.52 5.71
CA VAL A 39 0.80 -8.50 7.14
C VAL A 39 -0.22 -7.40 7.43
N GLU A 40 -0.02 -6.24 6.83
CA GLU A 40 -0.86 -5.08 7.05
C GLU A 40 -2.30 -5.28 6.55
N ILE A 41 -2.51 -5.95 5.41
CA ILE A 41 -3.88 -6.21 4.91
C ILE A 41 -4.68 -7.07 5.90
N HIS A 42 -4.04 -8.08 6.52
CA HIS A 42 -4.69 -8.88 7.56
C HIS A 42 -5.07 -8.03 8.75
N SER A 43 -4.14 -7.19 9.23
CA SER A 43 -4.37 -6.28 10.36
C SER A 43 -5.47 -5.28 10.06
N ALA A 44 -5.46 -4.68 8.87
CA ALA A 44 -6.44 -3.67 8.46
C ALA A 44 -7.86 -4.26 8.35
N LEU A 45 -7.99 -5.41 7.70
CA LEU A 45 -9.29 -6.10 7.59
C LEU A 45 -9.78 -6.65 8.94
N ALA A 46 -8.88 -7.19 9.78
CA ALA A 46 -9.23 -7.65 11.11
C ALA A 46 -9.72 -6.50 12.00
N ARG A 47 -9.08 -5.33 11.92
CA ARG A 47 -9.54 -4.13 12.64
C ARG A 47 -10.95 -3.74 12.24
N LYS A 48 -11.31 -3.83 10.95
CA LYS A 48 -12.68 -3.57 10.47
C LYS A 48 -13.70 -4.56 11.04
N VAL A 49 -13.30 -5.80 11.29
CA VAL A 49 -14.16 -6.76 12.01
C VAL A 49 -14.36 -6.31 13.46
N CYS A 50 -13.29 -5.91 14.14
CA CYS A 50 -13.36 -5.44 15.53
C CYS A 50 -14.21 -4.16 15.69
N THR A 51 -14.22 -3.28 14.68
CA THR A 51 -15.04 -2.05 14.69
C THR A 51 -16.47 -2.28 14.18
N GLY A 52 -16.81 -3.49 13.73
CA GLY A 52 -18.14 -3.82 13.22
C GLY A 52 -18.41 -3.40 11.77
N GLU A 53 -17.42 -2.81 11.09
CA GLU A 53 -17.52 -2.41 9.68
C GLU A 53 -17.54 -3.61 8.73
N LEU A 54 -16.96 -4.73 9.15
CA LEU A 54 -16.85 -5.95 8.34
C LEU A 54 -17.29 -7.17 9.16
N GLN A 55 -18.09 -8.04 8.57
CA GLN A 55 -18.47 -9.31 9.20
C GLN A 55 -17.40 -10.39 8.98
N VAL A 56 -17.26 -11.33 9.93
CA VAL A 56 -16.26 -12.41 9.86
C VAL A 56 -16.30 -13.21 8.55
N PRO A 57 -17.47 -13.61 8.01
CA PRO A 57 -17.51 -14.31 6.71
C PRO A 57 -16.95 -13.47 5.56
N ALA A 58 -17.24 -12.16 5.53
CA ALA A 58 -16.75 -11.24 4.50
C ALA A 58 -15.23 -11.02 4.63
N PHE A 59 -14.71 -10.91 5.86
CA PHE A 59 -13.26 -10.89 6.12
C PHE A 59 -12.55 -12.11 5.54
N GLN A 60 -13.07 -13.30 5.82
CA GLN A 60 -12.52 -14.55 5.29
C GLN A 60 -12.58 -14.59 3.76
N GLN A 61 -13.68 -14.11 3.17
CA GLN A 61 -13.82 -14.02 1.71
C GLN A 61 -12.83 -13.05 1.10
N ALA A 62 -12.63 -11.86 1.70
CA ALA A 62 -11.66 -10.87 1.25
C ALA A 62 -10.25 -11.45 1.23
N LEU A 63 -9.83 -12.15 2.29
CA LEU A 63 -8.53 -12.81 2.35
C LEU A 63 -8.39 -13.93 1.30
N ARG A 64 -9.43 -14.76 1.10
CA ARG A 64 -9.41 -15.79 0.04
C ARG A 64 -9.22 -15.18 -1.34
N ARG A 65 -9.94 -14.08 -1.65
CA ARG A 65 -9.79 -13.35 -2.91
C ARG A 65 -8.37 -12.78 -3.04
N PHE A 66 -7.86 -12.13 -2.01
CA PHE A 66 -6.51 -11.57 -2.01
C PHE A 66 -5.44 -12.62 -2.34
N TYR A 67 -5.47 -13.79 -1.68
CA TYR A 67 -4.52 -14.86 -1.98
C TYR A 67 -4.72 -15.49 -3.37
N ALA A 68 -5.96 -15.52 -3.87
CA ALA A 68 -6.22 -15.94 -5.25
C ALA A 68 -5.59 -14.95 -6.25
N ASP A 69 -5.70 -13.66 -6.01
CA ASP A 69 -5.13 -12.61 -6.85
C ASP A 69 -3.60 -12.63 -6.83
N LEU A 70 -2.98 -12.90 -5.67
CA LEU A 70 -1.54 -13.12 -5.57
C LEU A 70 -1.09 -14.32 -6.41
N ARG A 71 -1.80 -15.46 -6.34
CA ARG A 71 -1.48 -16.65 -7.16
C ARG A 71 -1.61 -16.38 -8.65
N ARG A 72 -2.58 -15.55 -9.06
CA ARG A 72 -2.78 -15.11 -10.45
C ARG A 72 -1.82 -14.01 -10.88
N ARG A 73 -0.91 -13.57 -10.00
CA ARG A 73 0.05 -12.49 -10.23
C ARG A 73 -0.61 -11.14 -10.57
N LYS A 74 -1.84 -10.91 -10.09
CA LYS A 74 -2.49 -9.61 -10.19
C LYS A 74 -1.67 -8.54 -9.46
N PHE A 75 -1.08 -8.90 -8.31
CA PHE A 75 -0.14 -8.08 -7.57
C PHE A 75 1.24 -8.75 -7.56
N ARG A 76 2.27 -8.00 -7.91
CA ARG A 76 3.66 -8.42 -7.82
C ARG A 76 4.22 -8.09 -6.44
N LEU A 77 4.69 -9.11 -5.73
CA LEU A 77 5.20 -8.96 -4.39
C LEU A 77 6.66 -8.53 -4.41
N ILE A 78 6.96 -7.40 -3.74
CA ILE A 78 8.33 -6.94 -3.51
C ILE A 78 8.81 -7.46 -2.16
N HIS A 79 9.84 -8.28 -2.19
CA HIS A 79 10.45 -8.81 -0.98
C HIS A 79 11.24 -7.72 -0.26
N SER A 80 11.10 -7.64 1.06
CA SER A 80 11.93 -6.79 1.89
C SER A 80 13.38 -7.27 1.85
N VAL A 81 14.29 -6.35 1.64
CA VAL A 81 15.75 -6.58 1.70
C VAL A 81 16.38 -5.49 2.54
N SER A 82 17.60 -5.75 3.03
CA SER A 82 18.29 -4.84 3.96
C SER A 82 18.45 -3.40 3.44
N VAL A 83 18.39 -3.19 2.12
CA VAL A 83 18.41 -1.83 1.55
C VAL A 83 17.14 -1.05 1.90
N HIS A 84 15.96 -1.70 1.93
CA HIS A 84 14.70 -1.05 2.32
C HIS A 84 14.73 -0.64 3.79
N GLU A 85 15.23 -1.52 4.67
CA GLU A 85 15.36 -1.23 6.10
C GLU A 85 16.30 -0.05 6.35
N ARG A 86 17.51 -0.06 5.73
CA ARG A 86 18.46 1.06 5.85
C ARG A 86 17.87 2.38 5.35
N GLN A 87 17.09 2.34 4.26
CA GLN A 87 16.44 3.53 3.73
C GLN A 87 15.32 4.01 4.64
N ALA A 88 14.52 3.10 5.21
CA ALA A 88 13.48 3.43 6.18
C ALA A 88 14.09 4.09 7.44
N ILE A 89 15.21 3.56 7.95
CA ILE A 89 15.94 4.16 9.08
C ILE A 89 16.39 5.60 8.72
N ARG A 90 16.95 5.80 7.53
CA ARG A 90 17.36 7.16 7.08
C ARG A 90 16.17 8.12 6.98
N LEU A 91 15.02 7.65 6.46
CA LEU A 91 13.78 8.44 6.38
C LEU A 91 13.31 8.84 7.78
N LEU A 92 13.25 7.90 8.71
CA LEU A 92 12.82 8.14 10.09
C LEU A 92 13.80 9.08 10.81
N THR A 93 15.11 8.89 10.65
CA THR A 93 16.12 9.76 11.26
C THR A 93 16.03 11.20 10.74
N ARG A 94 15.82 11.37 9.44
CA ARG A 94 15.79 12.70 8.80
C ARG A 94 14.45 13.41 8.99
N LYS A 95 13.34 12.69 8.81
CA LYS A 95 12.00 13.27 8.82
C LYS A 95 11.27 13.12 10.16
N GLY A 96 11.49 12.03 10.89
CA GLY A 96 10.78 11.72 12.12
C GLY A 96 10.72 12.86 13.15
N PRO A 97 11.77 13.67 13.35
CA PRO A 97 11.74 14.79 14.27
C PRO A 97 10.81 15.95 13.86
N VAL A 98 10.50 16.08 12.54
CA VAL A 98 9.73 17.21 12.00
C VAL A 98 8.42 16.78 11.31
N PHE A 99 8.27 15.48 11.07
CA PHE A 99 7.11 14.91 10.39
C PHE A 99 6.73 13.56 11.01
N PRO A 100 5.46 13.32 11.39
CA PRO A 100 5.04 12.13 12.12
C PRO A 100 4.98 10.87 11.23
N LEU A 101 6.11 10.50 10.61
CA LEU A 101 6.24 9.30 9.80
C LEU A 101 6.32 8.07 10.72
N ARG A 102 5.43 7.10 10.51
CA ARG A 102 5.43 5.85 11.26
C ARG A 102 6.38 4.82 10.66
N THR A 103 6.77 3.83 11.45
CA THR A 103 7.70 2.76 11.01
C THR A 103 7.21 2.05 9.75
N LEU A 104 5.91 1.67 9.70
CA LEU A 104 5.36 0.97 8.53
C LEU A 104 5.31 1.87 7.30
N ASP A 105 4.94 3.15 7.48
CA ASP A 105 4.94 4.14 6.40
C ASP A 105 6.36 4.33 5.82
N ALA A 106 7.38 4.38 6.69
CA ALA A 106 8.77 4.49 6.27
C ALA A 106 9.23 3.25 5.48
N LEU A 107 8.80 2.05 5.85
CA LEU A 107 9.10 0.81 5.13
C LEU A 107 8.35 0.74 3.79
N GLN A 108 7.10 1.16 3.73
CA GLN A 108 6.34 1.27 2.49
C GLN A 108 6.99 2.30 1.55
N LEU A 109 7.31 3.49 2.07
CA LEU A 109 7.95 4.56 1.32
C LEU A 109 9.33 4.14 0.81
N SER A 110 10.14 3.45 1.62
CA SER A 110 11.45 2.96 1.21
C SER A 110 11.36 1.95 0.06
N THR A 111 10.34 1.09 0.08
CA THR A 111 10.07 0.14 -1.01
C THR A 111 9.66 0.87 -2.30
N ALA A 112 8.82 1.90 -2.20
CA ALA A 112 8.42 2.73 -3.33
C ALA A 112 9.62 3.49 -3.94
N LEU A 113 10.47 4.07 -3.10
CA LEU A 113 11.67 4.77 -3.53
C LEU A 113 12.68 3.81 -4.18
N TRP A 114 12.80 2.59 -3.68
CA TRP A 114 13.62 1.57 -4.33
C TRP A 114 13.08 1.21 -5.71
N LEU A 115 11.77 0.96 -5.86
CA LEU A 115 11.16 0.72 -7.17
C LEU A 115 11.40 1.89 -8.14
N LYS A 116 11.29 3.13 -7.65
CA LYS A 116 11.61 4.33 -8.44
C LYS A 116 13.05 4.32 -8.92
N SER A 117 14.00 3.98 -8.05
CA SER A 117 15.43 3.89 -8.41
C SER A 117 15.71 2.81 -9.46
N GLN A 118 14.86 1.78 -9.55
CA GLN A 118 14.89 0.73 -10.58
C GLN A 118 14.09 1.10 -11.84
N GLN A 119 13.56 2.32 -11.93
CA GLN A 119 12.69 2.78 -13.04
C GLN A 119 11.44 1.90 -13.23
N GLN A 120 10.91 1.35 -12.12
CA GLN A 120 9.75 0.45 -12.12
C GLN A 120 8.53 1.06 -11.41
N LEU A 121 8.58 2.35 -11.07
CA LEU A 121 7.49 3.04 -10.38
C LEU A 121 7.10 4.31 -11.11
N ASP A 122 5.91 4.33 -11.69
CA ASP A 122 5.27 5.54 -12.19
C ASP A 122 4.55 6.28 -11.06
N HIS A 123 3.70 5.55 -10.30
CA HIS A 123 2.88 6.12 -9.25
C HIS A 123 2.86 5.27 -7.98
N LEU A 124 2.75 5.93 -6.83
CA LEU A 124 2.35 5.34 -5.56
C LEU A 124 0.83 5.58 -5.38
N LEU A 125 0.04 4.50 -5.38
CA LEU A 125 -1.38 4.53 -5.04
C LEU A 125 -1.51 4.42 -3.52
N CYS A 126 -1.92 5.48 -2.86
CA CYS A 126 -1.92 5.62 -1.41
C CYS A 126 -3.14 6.41 -0.93
N ALA A 127 -3.80 5.93 0.14
CA ALA A 127 -4.94 6.58 0.77
C ALA A 127 -4.62 7.23 2.14
N ASP A 128 -3.44 6.97 2.72
CA ASP A 128 -3.02 7.65 3.96
C ASP A 128 -2.43 9.03 3.63
N PRO A 129 -3.06 10.13 4.09
CA PRO A 129 -2.59 11.49 3.77
C PRO A 129 -1.14 11.74 4.20
N ARG A 130 -0.70 11.17 5.33
CA ARG A 130 0.68 11.35 5.82
C ARG A 130 1.69 10.64 4.93
N LEU A 131 1.37 9.41 4.52
CA LEU A 131 2.23 8.68 3.59
C LEU A 131 2.26 9.35 2.21
N CYS A 132 1.10 9.86 1.74
CA CYS A 132 1.01 10.65 0.50
C CYS A 132 1.93 11.87 0.56
N GLU A 133 1.84 12.68 1.62
CA GLU A 133 2.68 13.86 1.80
C GLU A 133 4.16 13.49 1.89
N ALA A 134 4.52 12.50 2.70
CA ALA A 134 5.90 12.04 2.81
C ALA A 134 6.47 11.57 1.47
N ALA A 135 5.65 10.86 0.67
CA ALA A 135 6.03 10.36 -0.64
C ALA A 135 6.22 11.49 -1.66
N GLN A 136 5.34 12.49 -1.67
CA GLN A 136 5.47 13.67 -2.51
C GLN A 136 6.74 14.48 -2.17
N GLN A 137 7.04 14.65 -0.88
CA GLN A 137 8.27 15.31 -0.42
C GLN A 137 9.55 14.55 -0.84
N GLU A 138 9.47 13.23 -1.06
CA GLU A 138 10.55 12.41 -1.62
C GLU A 138 10.52 12.35 -3.16
N GLY A 139 9.66 13.17 -3.79
CA GLY A 139 9.56 13.29 -5.24
C GLY A 139 8.83 12.13 -5.93
N LEU A 140 8.03 11.34 -5.21
CA LEU A 140 7.18 10.34 -5.84
C LEU A 140 5.93 10.99 -6.42
N SER A 141 5.46 10.48 -7.56
CA SER A 141 4.12 10.76 -8.05
C SER A 141 3.13 9.91 -7.25
N VAL A 142 2.16 10.56 -6.61
CA VAL A 142 1.17 9.92 -5.73
C VAL A 142 -0.22 10.06 -6.35
N ILE A 143 -0.97 8.96 -6.31
CA ILE A 143 -2.41 8.95 -6.61
C ILE A 143 -3.14 8.61 -5.32
N ASN A 144 -3.90 9.57 -4.80
CA ASN A 144 -4.84 9.31 -3.71
C ASN A 144 -6.18 8.87 -4.33
N PRO A 145 -6.66 7.65 -4.08
CA PRO A 145 -7.91 7.18 -4.68
C PRO A 145 -9.15 7.88 -4.12
N GLU A 146 -9.04 8.58 -2.99
CA GLU A 146 -10.13 9.31 -2.35
C GLU A 146 -10.28 10.75 -2.90
N GLU A 147 -9.27 11.22 -3.61
CA GLU A 147 -9.31 12.52 -4.28
C GLU A 147 -9.83 12.36 -5.72
N PRO A 148 -10.54 13.37 -6.25
CA PRO A 148 -11.09 13.33 -7.60
C PRO A 148 -10.03 13.23 -8.71
#